data_eecc581c6f564954082b385b3c8da9bc
#
_entry.id   eecc581c6f564954082b385b3c8da9bc
#
_cell.length_a   1.000
_cell.length_b   1.000
_cell.length_c   1.000
_cell.angle_alpha   90.00
_cell.angle_beta   90.00
_cell.angle_gamma   90.00
#
_symmetry.space_group_name_H-M   'P 1'
#
loop_
_entity.id
_entity.type
_entity.pdbx_description
1 polymer ?
#
loop_
_entity_poly.entity_id
_entity_poly.type
_entity_poly.pdbx_seq_one_letter_code
_entity_poly.pdbx_strand_id
1 'polypeptide(L)'
;GLTQLTLQPKGLYMFKNPFKRSKSMATEQNEQVQDLGQEQVDQQTTQAETEQTAVSVEDLQAQIKNLEESLKLEKARTANAVYEAQKSVERIQRDAEKHKETVIEKFAKELLDSVDNLERAIQAAGDTESALLEGVQLTLKSLLHTLEIFGVVEVDMKNGFNADLHQAVGIAPEAKAGEIGTVLQKGYTLSNRLLRPAMVLVGQ
;
A
#
# COMPACT_ATOMS: atom_id res chain seq x y z
N GLY A 1 -26.36 25.27 -19.62
CA GLY A 1 -26.70 24.15 -18.76
C GLY A 1 -25.45 23.44 -18.29
N LEU A 2 -24.96 23.77 -17.09
CA LEU A 2 -23.82 23.11 -16.44
C LEU A 2 -24.33 21.86 -15.69
N THR A 3 -23.97 20.69 -16.18
CA THR A 3 -24.25 19.41 -15.51
C THR A 3 -23.09 19.09 -14.57
N GLN A 4 -23.32 19.21 -13.29
CA GLN A 4 -22.39 18.76 -12.25
C GLN A 4 -22.38 17.23 -12.20
N LEU A 5 -21.25 16.62 -12.47
CA LEU A 5 -20.98 15.21 -12.18
C LEU A 5 -20.55 15.09 -10.72
N THR A 6 -21.47 14.62 -9.88
CA THR A 6 -21.16 14.17 -8.53
C THR A 6 -20.57 12.76 -8.58
N LEU A 7 -19.28 12.64 -8.25
CA LEU A 7 -18.62 11.35 -7.99
C LEU A 7 -19.13 10.80 -6.65
N GLN A 8 -19.84 9.69 -6.71
CA GLN A 8 -20.15 8.88 -5.53
C GLN A 8 -19.07 7.81 -5.32
N PRO A 9 -18.55 7.63 -4.10
CA PRO A 9 -17.64 6.54 -3.81
C PRO A 9 -18.43 5.23 -3.66
N LYS A 10 -18.29 4.34 -4.63
CA LYS A 10 -18.77 2.95 -4.55
C LYS A 10 -17.74 2.09 -3.85
N GLY A 11 -18.17 1.33 -2.85
CA GLY A 11 -17.40 0.20 -2.41
C GLY A 11 -17.45 -0.16 -0.93
N LEU A 12 -18.65 -0.17 -0.32
CA LEU A 12 -18.83 -0.88 0.94
C LEU A 12 -19.42 -2.26 0.64
N TYR A 13 -18.58 -3.30 0.57
CA TYR A 13 -19.02 -4.68 0.51
C TYR A 13 -19.61 -5.06 1.87
N MET A 14 -20.93 -4.97 1.98
CA MET A 14 -21.68 -5.60 3.08
C MET A 14 -21.64 -7.11 2.93
N PHE A 15 -20.89 -7.79 3.77
CA PHE A 15 -21.06 -9.21 4.01
C PHE A 15 -22.45 -9.46 4.58
N LYS A 16 -23.36 -9.96 3.76
CA LYS A 16 -24.67 -10.48 4.20
C LYS A 16 -24.46 -11.73 5.03
N ASN A 17 -24.76 -11.63 6.32
CA ASN A 17 -24.80 -12.72 7.27
C ASN A 17 -25.95 -13.68 6.91
N PRO A 18 -25.72 -14.98 6.58
CA PRO A 18 -26.79 -15.89 6.16
C PRO A 18 -27.58 -16.50 7.32
N PHE A 19 -27.47 -16.00 8.55
CA PHE A 19 -28.11 -16.57 9.74
C PHE A 19 -29.28 -15.72 10.28
N LYS A 20 -30.23 -15.36 9.39
CA LYS A 20 -31.54 -14.84 9.84
C LYS A 20 -32.64 -15.36 8.93
N ARG A 21 -33.03 -16.63 9.15
CA ARG A 21 -34.35 -17.11 8.73
C ARG A 21 -34.69 -18.38 9.50
N SER A 22 -35.35 -18.23 10.63
CA SER A 22 -36.31 -19.21 11.11
C SER A 22 -37.00 -18.66 12.36
N LYS A 23 -38.00 -17.81 12.18
CA LYS A 23 -39.09 -17.57 13.13
C LYS A 23 -40.22 -16.91 12.38
N SER A 24 -41.12 -17.72 11.88
CA SER A 24 -42.56 -17.50 11.75
C SER A 24 -43.13 -18.60 10.86
N MET A 25 -43.72 -19.56 11.46
CA MET A 25 -44.89 -20.31 10.98
C MET A 25 -45.21 -21.43 11.99
N ALA A 26 -45.93 -21.05 12.99
CA ALA A 26 -46.74 -21.97 13.78
C ALA A 26 -47.71 -21.13 14.61
N THR A 27 -48.76 -20.65 13.98
CA THR A 27 -50.01 -20.28 14.63
C THR A 27 -51.07 -20.25 13.54
N GLU A 28 -51.87 -21.28 13.53
CA GLU A 28 -53.25 -21.33 13.05
C GLU A 28 -53.58 -22.78 12.63
N GLN A 29 -54.46 -23.31 13.34
CA GLN A 29 -55.35 -24.44 13.17
C GLN A 29 -55.29 -25.43 14.31
N ASN A 30 -56.07 -25.17 15.31
CA ASN A 30 -56.76 -26.21 16.03
C ASN A 30 -58.01 -25.62 16.76
N GLU A 31 -59.12 -25.62 16.09
CA GLU A 31 -60.43 -25.62 16.70
C GLU A 31 -61.26 -26.73 16.07
N GLN A 32 -61.92 -27.46 16.94
CA GLN A 32 -62.96 -28.46 16.73
C GLN A 32 -62.47 -29.91 16.50
N VAL A 33 -62.67 -30.74 17.50
CA VAL A 33 -63.81 -31.68 17.59
C VAL A 33 -63.83 -32.27 19.00
N GLN A 34 -65.00 -32.13 19.63
CA GLN A 34 -65.44 -32.77 20.87
C GLN A 34 -65.73 -34.25 20.68
N ASP A 35 -65.45 -34.97 21.78
CA ASP A 35 -66.39 -35.94 22.40
C ASP A 35 -66.21 -37.43 22.09
N LEU A 36 -66.26 -38.18 23.20
CA LEU A 36 -66.66 -39.55 23.45
C LEU A 36 -65.59 -40.67 23.36
N GLY A 37 -65.39 -41.33 24.51
CA GLY A 37 -65.00 -42.72 24.58
C GLY A 37 -64.06 -43.08 25.69
N GLN A 38 -64.58 -43.33 26.88
CA GLN A 38 -63.94 -44.17 27.88
C GLN A 38 -63.60 -45.54 27.32
N GLU A 39 -62.37 -45.99 27.53
CA GLU A 39 -62.19 -47.36 28.06
C GLU A 39 -60.69 -47.62 28.30
N GLN A 40 -60.41 -48.11 29.44
CA GLN A 40 -59.19 -48.75 29.95
C GLN A 40 -58.53 -49.61 28.88
N VAL A 41 -57.21 -49.54 28.75
CA VAL A 41 -56.30 -50.66 28.61
C VAL A 41 -54.82 -50.17 28.60
N ASP A 42 -54.02 -50.79 29.45
CA ASP A 42 -52.56 -50.92 29.45
C ASP A 42 -51.64 -49.71 29.82
N GLN A 43 -51.40 -49.66 31.10
CA GLN A 43 -50.24 -49.06 31.75
C GLN A 43 -48.94 -49.86 31.58
N GLN A 44 -48.61 -50.40 30.44
CA GLN A 44 -47.38 -51.18 30.28
C GLN A 44 -46.52 -50.89 29.07
N THR A 45 -46.85 -49.90 28.26
CA THR A 45 -46.03 -49.62 27.04
C THR A 45 -45.39 -48.23 27.04
N THR A 46 -45.48 -47.45 28.13
CA THR A 46 -44.98 -46.07 28.18
C THR A 46 -43.66 -45.90 28.96
N GLN A 47 -43.05 -47.01 29.39
CA GLN A 47 -41.74 -46.95 30.12
C GLN A 47 -40.51 -47.31 29.28
N ALA A 48 -40.67 -47.78 28.03
CA ALA A 48 -39.53 -48.25 27.24
C ALA A 48 -39.03 -47.22 26.17
N GLU A 49 -39.75 -46.12 25.92
CA GLU A 49 -39.33 -45.10 24.94
C GLU A 49 -38.79 -43.81 25.53
N THR A 50 -38.76 -43.64 26.87
CA THR A 50 -38.28 -42.47 27.54
C THR A 50 -36.83 -42.62 28.05
N GLU A 51 -36.20 -43.78 27.89
CA GLU A 51 -34.81 -44.04 28.36
C GLU A 51 -33.72 -43.83 27.31
N GLN A 52 -34.04 -43.44 26.08
CA GLN A 52 -33.01 -43.34 25.03
C GLN A 52 -32.52 -41.95 24.66
N THR A 53 -32.94 -40.89 25.33
CA THR A 53 -32.43 -39.52 25.06
C THR A 53 -32.24 -38.65 26.31
N ALA A 54 -32.10 -39.21 27.49
CA ALA A 54 -31.65 -38.43 28.63
C ALA A 54 -30.12 -38.25 28.54
N VAL A 55 -29.66 -37.31 27.71
CA VAL A 55 -28.30 -36.78 27.85
C VAL A 55 -28.16 -36.33 29.28
N SER A 56 -27.25 -36.91 30.07
CA SER A 56 -27.13 -36.60 31.47
C SER A 56 -26.64 -35.15 31.64
N VAL A 57 -27.03 -34.49 32.70
CA VAL A 57 -26.57 -33.12 32.98
C VAL A 57 -25.03 -33.08 33.06
N GLU A 58 -24.42 -34.15 33.55
CA GLU A 58 -22.97 -34.32 33.60
C GLU A 58 -22.33 -34.35 32.19
N ASP A 59 -22.95 -35.06 31.21
CA ASP A 59 -22.46 -35.11 29.83
C ASP A 59 -22.54 -33.74 29.16
N LEU A 60 -23.62 -33.01 29.39
CA LEU A 60 -23.78 -31.66 28.89
C LEU A 60 -22.75 -30.68 29.49
N GLN A 61 -22.49 -30.81 30.78
CA GLN A 61 -21.48 -29.98 31.44
C GLN A 61 -20.06 -30.32 30.92
N ALA A 62 -19.77 -31.59 30.69
CA ALA A 62 -18.51 -32.01 30.08
C ALA A 62 -18.35 -31.47 28.64
N GLN A 63 -19.42 -31.48 27.83
CA GLN A 63 -19.42 -30.91 26.49
C GLN A 63 -19.22 -29.38 26.53
N ILE A 64 -19.89 -28.67 27.42
CA ILE A 64 -19.71 -27.22 27.60
C ILE A 64 -18.27 -26.91 27.92
N LYS A 65 -17.66 -27.61 28.89
CA LYS A 65 -16.26 -27.41 29.24
C LYS A 65 -15.30 -27.65 28.09
N ASN A 66 -15.49 -28.73 27.32
CA ASN A 66 -14.68 -29.04 26.16
C ASN A 66 -14.85 -27.98 25.05
N LEU A 67 -16.07 -27.47 24.84
CA LEU A 67 -16.34 -26.40 23.89
C LEU A 67 -15.70 -25.06 24.32
N GLU A 68 -15.75 -24.73 25.60
CA GLU A 68 -15.09 -23.53 26.16
C GLU A 68 -13.57 -23.59 25.99
N GLU A 69 -12.96 -24.74 26.26
CA GLU A 69 -11.52 -24.96 26.07
C GLU A 69 -11.13 -24.86 24.59
N SER A 70 -11.90 -25.50 23.70
CA SER A 70 -11.66 -25.41 22.26
C SER A 70 -11.84 -24.00 21.72
N LEU A 71 -12.87 -23.28 22.20
CA LEU A 71 -13.13 -21.89 21.83
C LEU A 71 -12.00 -20.96 22.30
N LYS A 72 -11.47 -21.20 23.50
CA LYS A 72 -10.30 -20.46 24.01
C LYS A 72 -9.07 -20.70 23.14
N LEU A 73 -8.83 -21.94 22.74
CA LEU A 73 -7.72 -22.30 21.85
C LEU A 73 -7.88 -21.66 20.47
N GLU A 74 -9.07 -21.75 19.89
CA GLU A 74 -9.33 -21.14 18.57
C GLU A 74 -9.26 -19.60 18.59
N LYS A 75 -9.70 -18.96 19.69
CA LYS A 75 -9.49 -17.52 19.87
C LYS A 75 -8.00 -17.15 19.91
N ALA A 76 -7.18 -17.93 20.61
CA ALA A 76 -5.74 -17.70 20.65
C ALA A 76 -5.08 -17.92 19.28
N ARG A 77 -5.47 -18.97 18.55
CA ARG A 77 -5.00 -19.23 17.18
C ARG A 77 -5.38 -18.10 16.23
N THR A 78 -6.63 -17.64 16.31
CA THR A 78 -7.12 -16.53 15.48
C THR A 78 -6.37 -15.24 15.79
N ALA A 79 -6.16 -14.92 17.06
CA ALA A 79 -5.39 -13.74 17.46
C ALA A 79 -3.96 -13.78 16.91
N ASN A 80 -3.28 -14.94 17.01
CA ASN A 80 -1.95 -15.12 16.42
C ASN A 80 -1.96 -14.99 14.89
N ALA A 81 -2.94 -15.59 14.21
CA ALA A 81 -3.07 -15.49 12.75
C ALA A 81 -3.30 -14.04 12.29
N VAL A 82 -4.14 -13.29 13.01
CA VAL A 82 -4.36 -11.86 12.73
C VAL A 82 -3.08 -11.06 12.93
N TYR A 83 -2.36 -11.30 14.02
CA TYR A 83 -1.08 -10.63 14.29
C TYR A 83 -0.05 -10.90 13.19
N GLU A 84 0.14 -12.16 12.80
CA GLU A 84 1.07 -12.53 11.72
C GLU A 84 0.64 -11.94 10.35
N ALA A 85 -0.66 -11.91 10.08
CA ALA A 85 -1.20 -11.28 8.88
C ALA A 85 -0.90 -9.77 8.85
N GLN A 86 -1.13 -9.05 9.95
CA GLN A 86 -0.82 -7.63 10.05
C GLN A 86 0.67 -7.36 9.83
N LYS A 87 1.54 -8.12 10.50
CA LYS A 87 2.99 -8.02 10.33
C LYS A 87 3.43 -8.29 8.88
N SER A 88 2.79 -9.24 8.22
CA SER A 88 3.03 -9.55 6.81
C SER A 88 2.62 -8.38 5.90
N VAL A 89 1.45 -7.78 6.14
CA VAL A 89 0.97 -6.60 5.39
C VAL A 89 1.94 -5.42 5.54
N GLU A 90 2.37 -5.11 6.77
CA GLU A 90 3.35 -4.04 7.02
C GLU A 90 4.68 -4.28 6.30
N ARG A 91 5.13 -5.54 6.25
CA ARG A 91 6.35 -5.90 5.51
C ARG A 91 6.15 -5.69 4.02
N ILE A 92 5.04 -6.18 3.46
CA ILE A 92 4.73 -6.03 2.03
C ILE A 92 4.64 -4.55 1.63
N GLN A 93 4.02 -3.71 2.47
CA GLN A 93 3.93 -2.27 2.22
C GLN A 93 5.32 -1.62 2.17
N ARG A 94 6.18 -1.92 3.16
CA ARG A 94 7.56 -1.41 3.16
C ARG A 94 8.38 -1.88 1.96
N ASP A 95 8.22 -3.13 1.58
CA ASP A 95 8.93 -3.69 0.42
C ASP A 95 8.41 -3.07 -0.89
N ALA A 96 7.10 -2.81 -1.00
CA ALA A 96 6.51 -2.13 -2.15
C ALA A 96 7.01 -0.68 -2.29
N GLU A 97 7.12 0.06 -1.18
CA GLU A 97 7.67 1.43 -1.19
C GLU A 97 9.14 1.43 -1.65
N LYS A 98 9.97 0.55 -1.07
CA LYS A 98 11.38 0.41 -1.49
C LYS A 98 11.52 0.02 -2.96
N HIS A 99 10.65 -0.88 -3.43
CA HIS A 99 10.66 -1.30 -4.82
C HIS A 99 10.30 -0.15 -5.76
N LYS A 100 9.28 0.64 -5.40
CA LYS A 100 8.90 1.85 -6.13
C LYS A 100 10.06 2.83 -6.24
N GLU A 101 10.73 3.13 -5.13
CA GLU A 101 11.91 4.01 -5.13
C GLU A 101 13.04 3.47 -6.02
N THR A 102 13.31 2.17 -5.95
CA THR A 102 14.36 1.53 -6.78
C THR A 102 14.06 1.62 -8.28
N VAL A 103 12.78 1.43 -8.66
CA VAL A 103 12.37 1.54 -10.07
C VAL A 103 12.51 2.98 -10.56
N ILE A 104 12.08 3.95 -9.77
CA ILE A 104 12.21 5.38 -10.11
C ILE A 104 13.71 5.75 -10.19
N GLU A 105 14.54 5.27 -9.26
CA GLU A 105 15.99 5.53 -9.28
C GLU A 105 16.64 5.04 -10.58
N LYS A 106 16.36 3.80 -10.99
CA LYS A 106 16.89 3.24 -12.23
C LYS A 106 16.43 4.02 -13.46
N PHE A 107 15.12 4.28 -13.53
CA PHE A 107 14.56 5.05 -14.65
C PHE A 107 15.15 6.46 -14.72
N ALA A 108 15.26 7.15 -13.57
CA ALA A 108 15.83 8.48 -13.51
C ALA A 108 17.30 8.50 -13.97
N LYS A 109 18.12 7.54 -13.53
CA LYS A 109 19.52 7.43 -13.96
C LYS A 109 19.66 7.31 -15.47
N GLU A 110 18.89 6.44 -16.11
CA GLU A 110 18.90 6.28 -17.57
C GLU A 110 18.41 7.56 -18.28
N LEU A 111 17.42 8.25 -17.71
CA LEU A 111 16.90 9.49 -18.30
C LEU A 111 17.88 10.66 -18.18
N LEU A 112 18.73 10.68 -17.14
CA LEU A 112 19.73 11.73 -16.97
C LEU A 112 20.76 11.79 -18.12
N ASP A 113 21.03 10.68 -18.78
CA ASP A 113 21.89 10.67 -19.99
C ASP A 113 21.26 11.48 -21.13
N SER A 114 19.93 11.43 -21.24
CA SER A 114 19.20 12.25 -22.23
C SER A 114 19.20 13.72 -21.86
N VAL A 115 19.12 14.06 -20.56
CA VAL A 115 19.24 15.41 -20.04
C VAL A 115 20.65 15.97 -20.40
N ASP A 116 21.71 15.21 -20.12
CA ASP A 116 23.09 15.62 -20.45
C ASP A 116 23.30 15.86 -21.94
N ASN A 117 22.70 15.02 -22.79
CA ASN A 117 22.77 15.20 -24.24
C ASN A 117 22.06 16.48 -24.68
N LEU A 118 20.92 16.83 -24.08
CA LEU A 118 20.25 18.10 -24.36
C LEU A 118 21.07 19.29 -23.89
N GLU A 119 21.65 19.24 -22.68
CA GLU A 119 22.54 20.28 -22.18
C GLU A 119 23.75 20.48 -23.06
N ARG A 120 24.37 19.38 -23.49
CA ARG A 120 25.51 19.43 -24.42
C ARG A 120 25.14 20.03 -25.78
N ALA A 121 23.96 19.70 -26.30
CA ALA A 121 23.47 20.27 -27.54
C ALA A 121 23.24 21.80 -27.43
N ILE A 122 22.69 22.27 -26.29
CA ILE A 122 22.51 23.67 -26.03
C ILE A 122 23.86 24.39 -25.91
N GLN A 123 24.83 23.81 -25.20
CA GLN A 123 26.19 24.38 -25.10
C GLN A 123 26.90 24.44 -26.45
N ALA A 124 26.76 23.40 -27.29
CA ALA A 124 27.36 23.34 -28.61
C ALA A 124 26.77 24.35 -29.59
N ALA A 125 25.50 24.74 -29.43
CA ALA A 125 24.86 25.78 -30.22
C ALA A 125 25.40 27.18 -29.92
N GLY A 126 26.03 27.38 -28.76
CA GLY A 126 26.61 28.66 -28.34
C GLY A 126 25.58 29.79 -28.27
N ASP A 127 26.03 31.01 -28.62
CA ASP A 127 25.20 32.22 -28.60
C ASP A 127 24.33 32.40 -29.87
N THR A 128 24.16 31.32 -30.65
CA THR A 128 23.31 31.37 -31.86
C THR A 128 21.84 31.44 -31.47
N GLU A 129 21.26 32.62 -31.46
CA GLU A 129 19.82 32.80 -31.26
C GLU A 129 19.05 32.14 -32.41
N SER A 130 18.33 31.05 -32.12
CA SER A 130 17.42 30.40 -33.02
C SER A 130 16.16 29.92 -32.32
N ALA A 131 15.04 29.99 -32.99
CA ALA A 131 13.76 29.48 -32.47
C ALA A 131 13.85 27.98 -32.11
N LEU A 132 14.74 27.23 -32.79
CA LEU A 132 15.01 25.83 -32.48
C LEU A 132 15.72 25.67 -31.12
N LEU A 133 16.75 26.51 -30.87
CA LEU A 133 17.49 26.47 -29.61
C LEU A 133 16.59 26.84 -28.44
N GLU A 134 15.75 27.86 -28.59
CA GLU A 134 14.74 28.22 -27.60
C GLU A 134 13.77 27.08 -27.32
N GLY A 135 13.28 26.38 -28.38
CA GLY A 135 12.44 25.20 -28.23
C GLY A 135 13.10 24.06 -27.45
N VAL A 136 14.41 23.80 -27.70
CA VAL A 136 15.19 22.77 -26.96
C VAL A 136 15.36 23.18 -25.50
N GLN A 137 15.67 24.43 -25.20
CA GLN A 137 15.78 24.94 -23.82
C GLN A 137 14.47 24.82 -23.05
N LEU A 138 13.34 25.14 -23.67
CA LEU A 138 12.01 24.97 -23.07
C LEU A 138 11.68 23.49 -22.81
N THR A 139 12.07 22.62 -23.74
CA THR A 139 11.89 21.18 -23.59
C THR A 139 12.71 20.64 -22.41
N LEU A 140 13.98 21.03 -22.32
CA LEU A 140 14.84 20.67 -21.18
C LEU A 140 14.26 21.17 -19.86
N LYS A 141 13.82 22.43 -19.80
CA LYS A 141 13.19 23.00 -18.60
C LYS A 141 11.94 22.21 -18.18
N SER A 142 11.09 21.85 -19.14
CA SER A 142 9.89 21.06 -18.89
C SER A 142 10.23 19.66 -18.37
N LEU A 143 11.26 19.04 -18.95
CA LEU A 143 11.75 17.72 -18.52
C LEU A 143 12.28 17.76 -17.09
N LEU A 144 13.12 18.74 -16.76
CA LEU A 144 13.67 18.93 -15.41
C LEU A 144 12.55 19.19 -14.38
N HIS A 145 11.54 20.00 -14.74
CA HIS A 145 10.38 20.23 -13.88
C HIS A 145 9.58 18.92 -13.63
N THR A 146 9.43 18.10 -14.67
CA THR A 146 8.79 16.78 -14.51
C THR A 146 9.58 15.89 -13.55
N LEU A 147 10.89 15.85 -13.69
CA LEU A 147 11.77 15.09 -12.79
C LEU A 147 11.67 15.58 -11.34
N GLU A 148 11.59 16.90 -11.13
CA GLU A 148 11.40 17.51 -9.81
C GLU A 148 10.09 17.05 -9.13
N ILE A 149 8.98 16.97 -9.88
CA ILE A 149 7.71 16.44 -9.35
C ILE A 149 7.84 15.02 -8.81
N PHE A 150 8.72 14.20 -9.40
CA PHE A 150 9.02 12.85 -8.93
C PHE A 150 10.14 12.79 -7.89
N GLY A 151 10.60 13.95 -7.39
CA GLY A 151 11.59 14.05 -6.34
C GLY A 151 13.04 13.96 -6.82
N VAL A 152 13.28 14.02 -8.14
CA VAL A 152 14.63 14.12 -8.72
C VAL A 152 15.01 15.60 -8.81
N VAL A 153 15.99 16.01 -8.00
CA VAL A 153 16.41 17.41 -7.85
C VAL A 153 17.88 17.56 -8.15
N GLU A 154 18.24 18.65 -8.83
CA GLU A 154 19.63 19.01 -9.09
C GLU A 154 20.39 19.29 -7.78
N VAL A 155 21.62 18.82 -7.70
CA VAL A 155 22.53 19.06 -6.57
C VAL A 155 22.89 20.54 -6.49
N ASP A 156 22.86 21.09 -5.27
CA ASP A 156 23.19 22.50 -5.04
C ASP A 156 24.69 22.79 -5.29
N MET A 157 24.95 23.74 -6.19
CA MET A 157 26.30 24.19 -6.55
C MET A 157 26.70 25.49 -5.87
N LYS A 158 25.80 26.14 -5.10
CA LYS A 158 26.03 27.50 -4.56
C LYS A 158 26.81 27.51 -3.27
N ASN A 159 26.81 26.42 -2.53
CA ASN A 159 27.43 26.34 -1.20
C ASN A 159 28.88 25.82 -1.20
N GLY A 160 29.55 25.85 -2.37
CA GLY A 160 30.92 25.37 -2.51
C GLY A 160 30.99 23.83 -2.68
N PHE A 161 32.23 23.33 -2.68
CA PHE A 161 32.47 21.90 -2.87
C PHE A 161 32.06 21.07 -1.65
N ASN A 162 31.28 20.05 -1.88
CA ASN A 162 30.88 19.04 -0.90
C ASN A 162 31.18 17.66 -1.45
N ALA A 163 32.05 16.89 -0.80
CA ALA A 163 32.47 15.56 -1.23
C ALA A 163 31.35 14.52 -1.27
N ASP A 164 30.24 14.72 -0.53
CA ASP A 164 29.08 13.81 -0.54
C ASP A 164 28.20 14.00 -1.77
N LEU A 165 28.26 15.17 -2.42
CA LEU A 165 27.40 15.58 -3.52
C LEU A 165 28.16 15.83 -4.83
N HIS A 166 29.44 16.16 -4.72
CA HIS A 166 30.27 16.59 -5.84
C HIS A 166 31.49 15.68 -6.01
N GLN A 167 31.87 15.45 -7.25
CA GLN A 167 33.11 14.76 -7.62
C GLN A 167 34.05 15.77 -8.28
N ALA A 168 35.12 16.12 -7.61
CA ALA A 168 36.17 16.92 -8.19
C ALA A 168 36.97 16.09 -9.21
N VAL A 169 36.97 16.51 -10.48
CA VAL A 169 37.67 15.85 -11.57
C VAL A 169 38.85 16.61 -12.10
N GLY A 170 39.06 17.83 -11.60
CA GLY A 170 40.17 18.67 -11.94
C GLY A 170 40.19 20.00 -11.18
N ILE A 171 41.11 20.88 -11.54
CA ILE A 171 41.33 22.17 -10.93
C ILE A 171 40.79 23.27 -11.83
N ALA A 172 40.12 24.27 -11.24
CA ALA A 172 39.72 25.53 -11.86
C ALA A 172 40.65 26.64 -11.37
N PRO A 173 41.64 27.06 -12.14
CA PRO A 173 42.65 28.08 -11.67
C PRO A 173 42.02 29.44 -11.35
N GLU A 174 40.85 29.76 -11.94
CA GLU A 174 40.13 31.00 -11.78
C GLU A 174 39.23 31.01 -10.54
N ALA A 175 38.97 29.86 -9.91
CA ALA A 175 38.12 29.77 -8.73
C ALA A 175 38.94 29.84 -7.43
N LYS A 176 38.35 30.37 -6.37
CA LYS A 176 38.97 30.37 -5.03
C LYS A 176 39.00 28.97 -4.43
N ALA A 177 39.94 28.73 -3.54
CA ALA A 177 40.09 27.45 -2.85
C ALA A 177 38.77 26.99 -2.24
N GLY A 178 38.33 25.76 -2.63
CA GLY A 178 37.08 25.16 -2.14
C GLY A 178 35.80 25.62 -2.87
N GLU A 179 35.89 26.57 -3.80
CA GLU A 179 34.76 26.97 -4.64
C GLU A 179 34.67 26.09 -5.90
N ILE A 180 33.44 25.88 -6.41
CA ILE A 180 33.19 25.23 -7.67
C ILE A 180 33.43 26.25 -8.78
N GLY A 181 34.40 25.99 -9.67
CA GLY A 181 34.67 26.86 -10.81
C GLY A 181 33.82 26.50 -12.01
N THR A 182 33.89 25.28 -12.46
CA THR A 182 33.12 24.81 -13.65
C THR A 182 32.40 23.51 -13.35
N VAL A 183 31.15 23.41 -13.77
CA VAL A 183 30.34 22.17 -13.73
C VAL A 183 30.43 21.50 -15.09
N LEU A 184 31.04 20.31 -15.12
CA LEU A 184 31.15 19.51 -16.34
C LEU A 184 29.92 18.61 -16.56
N GLN A 185 29.34 18.13 -15.46
CA GLN A 185 28.12 17.32 -15.49
C GLN A 185 27.30 17.59 -14.23
N LYS A 186 26.03 17.83 -14.38
CA LYS A 186 25.14 18.07 -13.25
C LYS A 186 24.88 16.82 -12.43
N GLY A 187 24.87 16.98 -11.11
CA GLY A 187 24.51 15.96 -10.15
C GLY A 187 23.01 15.99 -9.84
N TYR A 188 22.46 14.88 -9.42
CA TYR A 188 21.04 14.75 -9.06
C TYR A 188 20.85 13.87 -7.84
N THR A 189 19.83 14.21 -7.04
CA THR A 189 19.34 13.42 -5.91
C THR A 189 17.90 12.97 -6.16
N LEU A 190 17.49 11.85 -5.58
CA LEU A 190 16.11 11.39 -5.50
C LEU A 190 15.71 11.30 -4.03
N SER A 191 14.76 12.13 -3.60
CA SER A 191 14.28 12.13 -2.19
C SER A 191 15.42 12.16 -1.17
N ASN A 192 16.41 13.05 -1.36
CA ASN A 192 17.63 13.20 -0.57
C ASN A 192 18.68 12.07 -0.70
N ARG A 193 18.46 11.09 -1.57
CA ARG A 193 19.43 10.07 -1.89
C ARG A 193 20.18 10.43 -3.16
N LEU A 194 21.51 10.37 -3.14
CA LEU A 194 22.32 10.69 -4.30
C LEU A 194 22.09 9.67 -5.43
N LEU A 195 21.68 10.18 -6.61
CA LEU A 195 21.60 9.40 -7.85
C LEU A 195 22.94 9.34 -8.56
N ARG A 196 23.57 10.53 -8.75
CA ARG A 196 24.91 10.70 -9.25
C ARG A 196 25.48 12.03 -8.72
N PRO A 197 26.79 12.09 -8.42
CA PRO A 197 27.44 13.33 -8.03
C PRO A 197 27.57 14.27 -9.23
N ALA A 198 27.65 15.58 -8.94
CA ALA A 198 28.04 16.54 -9.97
C ALA A 198 29.55 16.43 -10.22
N MET A 199 29.96 16.39 -11.47
CA MET A 199 31.38 16.45 -11.85
C MET A 199 31.81 17.89 -12.02
N VAL A 200 32.75 18.31 -11.20
CA VAL A 200 33.14 19.74 -11.09
C VAL A 200 34.65 19.91 -11.14
N LEU A 201 35.06 21.09 -11.59
CA LEU A 201 36.43 21.64 -11.39
C LEU A 201 36.40 22.54 -10.17
N VAL A 202 37.36 22.36 -9.26
CA VAL A 202 37.40 23.05 -7.96
C VAL A 202 38.59 23.97 -7.90
N GLY A 203 38.45 25.16 -7.29
CA GLY A 203 39.54 26.07 -7.01
C GLY A 203 40.53 25.46 -6.04
N GLN A 204 41.82 25.77 -6.27
CA GLN A 204 42.93 25.29 -5.46
C GLN A 204 43.40 26.41 -4.48
#